data_71616c6ab4fee5aad26ccc6f08c07855
#
_entry.id   71616c6ab4fee5aad26ccc6f08c07855
#
_cell.length_a   1.000
_cell.length_b   1.000
_cell.length_c   1.000
_cell.angle_alpha   90.00
_cell.angle_beta   90.00
_cell.angle_gamma   90.00
#
_symmetry.space_group_name_H-M   'P 1'
#
loop_
_entity.id
_entity.type
_entity.pdbx_description
1 polymer ?
#
loop_
_entity_poly.entity_id
_entity_poly.type
_entity_poly.pdbx_seq_one_letter_code
_entity_poly.pdbx_strand_id
1 'polypeptide(L)'
;LSRIINPDSVGKDRARLSKAIVLAVRELAKQTEVGQEAKDLAAFISLALKTISEGIDSSVAAWEKRDYWVKADRFRMEWMWAGQYADKLKVAIFTNDWGSVAMLSAQIAQKFGKIVIAQNHRLGKPWVGAHRQLVGK
;
A
#
# COMPACT_ATOMS: atom_id res chain seq x y z
N LEU A 1 17.79 3.00 9.22
CA LEU A 1 17.99 1.64 9.66
C LEU A 1 18.13 0.72 8.46
N SER A 2 19.28 0.12 8.33
CA SER A 2 19.44 -0.90 7.31
C SER A 2 18.81 -2.20 7.81
N ARG A 3 18.10 -2.86 6.91
CA ARG A 3 17.51 -4.17 7.19
C ARG A 3 18.11 -5.19 6.25
N ILE A 4 18.42 -6.32 6.79
CA ILE A 4 18.75 -7.48 5.97
C ILE A 4 17.44 -7.95 5.35
N ILE A 5 17.39 -7.95 4.02
CA ILE A 5 16.19 -8.38 3.32
C ILE A 5 16.18 -9.90 3.28
N ASN A 6 15.22 -10.46 3.97
CA ASN A 6 14.96 -11.89 3.96
C ASN A 6 13.74 -12.12 3.06
N PRO A 7 13.81 -12.96 2.02
CA PRO A 7 12.69 -13.18 1.12
C PRO A 7 11.40 -13.58 1.83
N ASP A 8 11.49 -14.40 2.88
CA ASP A 8 10.33 -14.79 3.66
C ASP A 8 9.74 -13.60 4.41
N SER A 9 10.61 -12.73 4.94
CA SER A 9 10.20 -11.54 5.65
C SER A 9 9.50 -10.54 4.72
N VAL A 10 10.02 -10.38 3.50
CA VAL A 10 9.41 -9.48 2.51
C VAL A 10 7.99 -9.94 2.16
N GLY A 11 7.81 -11.25 1.95
CA GLY A 11 6.50 -11.80 1.66
C GLY A 11 5.51 -11.63 2.81
N LYS A 12 5.96 -11.85 4.05
CA LYS A 12 5.12 -11.66 5.22
C LYS A 12 4.76 -10.19 5.41
N ASP A 13 5.71 -9.30 5.19
CA ASP A 13 5.48 -7.86 5.30
C ASP A 13 4.47 -7.41 4.25
N ARG A 14 4.58 -7.91 3.02
CA ARG A 14 3.63 -7.58 1.96
C ARG A 14 2.22 -8.03 2.34
N ALA A 15 2.08 -9.24 2.85
CA ALA A 15 0.77 -9.76 3.27
C ALA A 15 0.17 -8.92 4.39
N ARG A 16 0.98 -8.56 5.37
CA ARG A 16 0.52 -7.72 6.48
C ARG A 16 0.13 -6.33 6.01
N LEU A 17 0.94 -5.72 5.17
CA LEU A 17 0.65 -4.40 4.61
C LEU A 17 -0.61 -4.42 3.76
N SER A 18 -0.81 -5.49 2.99
CA SER A 18 -2.02 -5.62 2.17
C SER A 18 -3.26 -5.66 3.04
N LYS A 19 -3.24 -6.39 4.15
CA LYS A 19 -4.36 -6.41 5.09
C LYS A 19 -4.58 -5.04 5.73
N ALA A 20 -3.50 -4.36 6.10
CA ALA A 20 -3.60 -3.03 6.69
C ALA A 20 -4.18 -2.03 5.68
N ILE A 21 -3.82 -2.15 4.40
CA ILE A 21 -4.38 -1.31 3.35
C ILE A 21 -5.90 -1.54 3.22
N VAL A 22 -6.33 -2.79 3.20
CA VAL A 22 -7.75 -3.12 3.11
C VAL A 22 -8.51 -2.52 4.30
N LEU A 23 -7.94 -2.65 5.50
CA LEU A 23 -8.54 -2.04 6.68
C LEU A 23 -8.61 -0.52 6.54
N ALA A 24 -7.53 0.11 6.08
CA ALA A 24 -7.49 1.56 5.92
C ALA A 24 -8.51 2.04 4.89
N VAL A 25 -8.66 1.34 3.77
CA VAL A 25 -9.68 1.68 2.76
C VAL A 25 -11.07 1.60 3.37
N ARG A 26 -11.32 0.55 4.15
CA ARG A 26 -12.62 0.37 4.81
C ARG A 26 -12.92 1.51 5.79
N GLU A 27 -11.92 1.90 6.59
CA GLU A 27 -12.09 2.99 7.55
C GLU A 27 -12.21 4.33 6.84
N LEU A 28 -11.50 4.52 5.73
CA LEU A 28 -11.61 5.75 4.95
C LEU A 28 -13.02 5.91 4.38
N ALA A 29 -13.63 4.82 3.94
CA ALA A 29 -15.00 4.86 3.41
C ALA A 29 -16.02 5.27 4.46
N LYS A 30 -15.70 5.11 5.73
CA LYS A 30 -16.60 5.50 6.83
C LYS A 30 -16.47 6.97 7.21
N GLN A 31 -15.46 7.66 6.72
CA GLN A 31 -15.23 9.06 7.09
C GLN A 31 -16.30 9.95 6.46
N THR A 32 -16.84 10.86 7.26
CA THR A 32 -17.87 11.77 6.79
C THR A 32 -17.31 13.14 6.40
N GLU A 33 -16.05 13.38 6.72
CA GLU A 33 -15.40 14.65 6.40
C GLU A 33 -13.90 14.41 6.20
N VAL A 34 -13.22 15.38 5.60
CA VAL A 34 -11.78 15.30 5.38
C VAL A 34 -11.08 15.93 6.58
N GLY A 35 -11.04 15.17 7.67
CA GLY A 35 -10.30 15.56 8.86
C GLY A 35 -8.94 14.88 8.91
N GLN A 36 -8.29 14.97 10.06
CA GLN A 36 -6.94 14.40 10.22
C GLN A 36 -6.94 12.89 10.00
N GLU A 37 -7.97 12.19 10.49
CA GLU A 37 -8.00 10.74 10.33
C GLU A 37 -8.14 10.34 8.85
N ALA A 38 -8.99 11.04 8.09
CA ALA A 38 -9.11 10.76 6.66
C ALA A 38 -7.80 11.00 5.92
N LYS A 39 -7.10 12.07 6.28
CA LYS A 39 -5.80 12.38 5.68
C LYS A 39 -4.76 11.31 6.01
N ASP A 40 -4.74 10.87 7.26
CA ASP A 40 -3.82 9.81 7.69
C ASP A 40 -4.12 8.49 6.97
N LEU A 41 -5.38 8.13 6.87
CA LEU A 41 -5.79 6.91 6.20
C LEU A 41 -5.34 6.90 4.74
N ALA A 42 -5.62 7.97 4.02
CA ALA A 42 -5.24 8.08 2.60
C ALA A 42 -3.72 8.05 2.44
N ALA A 43 -3.00 8.80 3.27
CA ALA A 43 -1.55 8.84 3.22
C ALA A 43 -0.93 7.47 3.53
N PHE A 44 -1.50 6.76 4.50
CA PHE A 44 -1.03 5.41 4.84
C PHE A 44 -1.15 4.47 3.65
N ILE A 45 -2.28 4.52 2.94
CA ILE A 45 -2.49 3.65 1.77
C ILE A 45 -1.40 3.91 0.73
N SER A 46 -1.10 5.18 0.46
CA SER A 46 -0.06 5.54 -0.50
C SER A 46 1.31 5.04 -0.06
N LEU A 47 1.68 5.28 1.19
CA LEU A 47 2.98 4.86 1.73
C LEU A 47 3.12 3.35 1.75
N ALA A 48 2.08 2.64 2.16
CA ALA A 48 2.11 1.18 2.23
C ALA A 48 2.24 0.56 0.84
N LEU A 49 1.52 1.10 -0.15
CA LEU A 49 1.64 0.63 -1.53
C LEU A 49 3.04 0.87 -2.08
N LYS A 50 3.64 1.99 -1.75
CA LYS A 50 5.01 2.27 -2.16
C LYS A 50 5.98 1.27 -1.55
N THR A 51 5.82 0.96 -0.27
CA THR A 51 6.64 -0.03 0.40
C THR A 51 6.51 -1.40 -0.25
N ILE A 52 5.27 -1.79 -0.58
CA ILE A 52 5.04 -3.05 -1.30
C ILE A 52 5.77 -3.03 -2.65
N SER A 53 5.62 -1.93 -3.40
CA SER A 53 6.25 -1.80 -4.72
C SER A 53 7.76 -1.95 -4.64
N GLU A 54 8.38 -1.33 -3.64
CA GLU A 54 9.83 -1.44 -3.44
C GLU A 54 10.24 -2.88 -3.12
N GLY A 55 9.45 -3.58 -2.32
CA GLY A 55 9.69 -4.99 -2.03
C GLY A 55 9.56 -5.87 -3.26
N ILE A 56 8.59 -5.57 -4.13
CA ILE A 56 8.43 -6.28 -5.39
C ILE A 56 9.67 -6.09 -6.27
N ASP A 57 10.16 -4.86 -6.39
CA ASP A 57 11.34 -4.57 -7.20
C ASP A 57 12.56 -5.34 -6.69
N SER A 58 12.73 -5.43 -5.37
CA SER A 58 13.82 -6.21 -4.78
C SER A 58 13.71 -7.70 -5.12
N SER A 59 12.51 -8.26 -5.05
CA SER A 59 12.29 -9.67 -5.36
C SER A 59 12.54 -9.95 -6.83
N VAL A 60 12.07 -9.06 -7.71
CA VAL A 60 12.28 -9.17 -9.15
C VAL A 60 13.78 -9.17 -9.46
N ALA A 61 14.52 -8.23 -8.89
CA ALA A 61 15.97 -8.14 -9.10
C ALA A 61 16.68 -9.41 -8.65
N ALA A 62 16.27 -9.98 -7.49
CA ALA A 62 16.87 -11.19 -6.97
C ALA A 62 16.62 -12.39 -7.91
N TRP A 63 15.41 -12.50 -8.45
CA TRP A 63 15.08 -13.59 -9.37
C TRP A 63 15.80 -13.45 -10.71
N GLU A 64 15.95 -12.21 -11.21
CA GLU A 64 16.68 -11.96 -12.44
C GLU A 64 18.15 -12.36 -12.31
N LYS A 65 18.75 -12.14 -11.17
CA LYS A 65 20.12 -12.59 -10.91
C LYS A 65 20.27 -14.10 -10.96
N ARG A 66 19.19 -14.85 -10.73
CA ARG A 66 19.17 -16.31 -10.79
C ARG A 66 18.65 -16.82 -12.12
N ASP A 67 18.53 -15.95 -13.10
CA ASP A 67 18.02 -16.26 -14.43
C ASP A 67 16.56 -16.75 -14.43
N TYR A 68 15.77 -16.36 -13.43
CA TYR A 68 14.35 -16.68 -13.38
C TYR A 68 13.53 -15.55 -14.02
N TRP A 69 13.79 -15.31 -15.31
CA TRP A 69 13.24 -14.18 -16.02
C TRP A 69 11.72 -14.22 -16.16
N VAL A 70 11.16 -15.39 -16.46
CA VAL A 70 9.71 -15.52 -16.64
C VAL A 70 8.99 -15.28 -15.32
N LYS A 71 9.51 -15.84 -14.24
CA LYS A 71 8.94 -15.65 -12.90
C LYS A 71 9.02 -14.18 -12.49
N ALA A 72 10.15 -13.54 -12.75
CA ALA A 72 10.35 -12.13 -12.44
C ALA A 72 9.35 -11.25 -13.20
N ASP A 73 9.17 -11.53 -14.50
CA ASP A 73 8.25 -10.75 -15.32
C ASP A 73 6.80 -10.89 -14.86
N ARG A 74 6.37 -12.12 -14.55
CA ARG A 74 5.02 -12.36 -14.06
C ARG A 74 4.76 -11.60 -12.77
N PHE A 75 5.72 -11.64 -11.87
CA PHE A 75 5.59 -10.97 -10.57
C PHE A 75 5.55 -9.46 -10.75
N ARG A 76 6.41 -8.93 -11.60
CA ARG A 76 6.42 -7.50 -11.91
C ARG A 76 5.08 -7.06 -12.46
N MET A 77 4.53 -7.82 -13.41
CA MET A 77 3.26 -7.46 -14.03
C MET A 77 2.09 -7.57 -13.06
N GLU A 78 2.14 -8.56 -12.18
CA GLU A 78 1.09 -8.76 -11.18
C GLU A 78 1.00 -7.56 -10.22
N TRP A 79 2.14 -6.93 -9.89
CA TRP A 79 2.21 -5.91 -8.86
C TRP A 79 2.55 -4.51 -9.37
N MET A 80 2.69 -4.35 -10.69
CA MET A 80 3.05 -3.05 -11.26
C MET A 80 2.09 -1.94 -10.85
N TRP A 81 0.83 -2.26 -10.67
CA TRP A 81 -0.19 -1.28 -10.30
C TRP A 81 0.10 -0.63 -8.95
N ALA A 82 0.75 -1.34 -8.03
CA ALA A 82 0.93 -0.84 -6.66
C ALA A 82 1.71 0.47 -6.62
N GLY A 83 2.84 0.55 -7.32
CA GLY A 83 3.62 1.77 -7.39
C GLY A 83 2.89 2.89 -8.11
N GLN A 84 2.17 2.55 -9.18
CA GLN A 84 1.40 3.53 -9.93
C GLN A 84 0.30 4.17 -9.08
N TYR A 85 -0.44 3.34 -8.33
CA TYR A 85 -1.51 3.83 -7.47
C TYR A 85 -0.96 4.59 -6.27
N ALA A 86 0.20 4.18 -5.74
CA ALA A 86 0.85 4.93 -4.68
C ALA A 86 1.12 6.37 -5.12
N ASP A 87 1.66 6.54 -6.32
CA ASP A 87 1.99 7.86 -6.86
C ASP A 87 0.74 8.68 -7.16
N LYS A 88 -0.26 8.07 -7.79
CA LYS A 88 -1.51 8.76 -8.10
C LYS A 88 -2.20 9.26 -6.83
N LEU A 89 -2.22 8.40 -5.80
CA LEU A 89 -2.85 8.74 -4.54
C LEU A 89 -2.09 9.88 -3.86
N LYS A 90 -0.76 9.83 -3.90
CA LYS A 90 0.06 10.90 -3.34
C LYS A 90 -0.25 12.24 -4.00
N VAL A 91 -0.34 12.27 -5.34
CA VAL A 91 -0.67 13.49 -6.07
C VAL A 91 -2.05 14.00 -5.68
N ALA A 92 -3.03 13.11 -5.59
CA ALA A 92 -4.39 13.50 -5.21
C ALA A 92 -4.42 14.10 -3.80
N ILE A 93 -3.67 13.53 -2.87
CA ILE A 93 -3.59 14.05 -1.50
C ILE A 93 -2.95 15.44 -1.51
N PHE A 94 -1.84 15.61 -2.24
CA PHE A 94 -1.12 16.88 -2.29
C PHE A 94 -1.94 17.99 -2.93
N THR A 95 -2.82 17.65 -3.86
CA THR A 95 -3.67 18.62 -4.54
C THR A 95 -5.06 18.75 -3.91
N ASN A 96 -5.28 18.11 -2.78
CA ASN A 96 -6.57 18.12 -2.07
C ASN A 96 -7.73 17.64 -2.95
N ASP A 97 -7.44 16.70 -3.84
CA ASP A 97 -8.44 16.13 -4.74
C ASP A 97 -9.04 14.88 -4.10
N TRP A 98 -9.95 15.09 -3.15
CA TRP A 98 -10.50 14.00 -2.34
C TRP A 98 -11.48 13.13 -3.12
N GLY A 99 -12.05 13.64 -4.21
CA GLY A 99 -12.82 12.79 -5.12
C GLY A 99 -11.95 11.72 -5.76
N SER A 100 -10.76 12.12 -6.22
CA SER A 100 -9.79 11.16 -6.78
C SER A 100 -9.28 10.19 -5.70
N VAL A 101 -9.06 10.69 -4.48
CA VAL A 101 -8.66 9.82 -3.37
C VAL A 101 -9.70 8.70 -3.16
N ALA A 102 -10.97 9.06 -3.13
CA ALA A 102 -12.04 8.09 -2.94
C ALA A 102 -12.09 7.08 -4.09
N MET A 103 -11.99 7.55 -5.32
CA MET A 103 -12.02 6.68 -6.49
C MET A 103 -10.83 5.72 -6.50
N LEU A 104 -9.64 6.24 -6.27
CA LEU A 104 -8.43 5.43 -6.25
C LEU A 104 -8.47 4.40 -5.13
N SER A 105 -8.96 4.79 -3.96
CA SER A 105 -9.07 3.88 -2.82
C SER A 105 -10.03 2.73 -3.14
N ALA A 106 -11.14 3.00 -3.80
CA ALA A 106 -12.08 1.97 -4.21
C ALA A 106 -11.43 1.00 -5.21
N GLN A 107 -10.65 1.52 -6.15
CA GLN A 107 -9.95 0.68 -7.12
C GLN A 107 -8.90 -0.20 -6.45
N ILE A 108 -8.18 0.36 -5.48
CA ILE A 108 -7.20 -0.38 -4.69
C ILE A 108 -7.88 -1.52 -3.93
N ALA A 109 -9.04 -1.25 -3.34
CA ALA A 109 -9.80 -2.28 -2.64
C ALA A 109 -10.16 -3.44 -3.57
N GLN A 110 -10.49 -3.15 -4.82
CA GLN A 110 -10.79 -4.20 -5.79
C GLN A 110 -9.58 -5.10 -6.07
N LYS A 111 -8.38 -4.51 -6.08
CA LYS A 111 -7.15 -5.29 -6.28
C LYS A 111 -6.93 -6.29 -5.14
N PHE A 112 -7.42 -5.97 -3.96
CA PHE A 112 -7.29 -6.81 -2.77
C PHE A 112 -8.60 -7.50 -2.40
N GLY A 113 -9.49 -7.72 -3.35
CA GLY A 113 -10.83 -8.22 -3.08
C GLY A 113 -10.92 -9.56 -2.39
N LYS A 114 -9.84 -10.35 -2.44
CA LYS A 114 -9.81 -11.68 -1.79
C LYS A 114 -9.34 -11.62 -0.34
N ILE A 115 -8.87 -10.47 0.12
CA ILE A 115 -8.34 -10.35 1.48
C ILE A 115 -9.49 -10.17 2.46
N VAL A 116 -9.49 -11.01 3.49
CA VAL A 116 -10.48 -10.96 4.57
C VAL A 116 -9.75 -10.56 5.86
N ILE A 117 -10.33 -9.62 6.59
CA ILE A 117 -9.77 -9.15 7.84
C ILE A 117 -10.64 -9.67 8.98
N ALA A 118 -10.01 -10.36 9.94
CA ALA A 118 -10.72 -10.86 11.10
C ALA A 118 -11.29 -9.69 11.91
N GLN A 119 -12.45 -9.92 12.53
CA GLN A 119 -13.09 -8.89 13.32
C GLN A 119 -12.21 -8.45 14.50
N ASN A 120 -11.47 -9.39 15.08
CA ASN A 120 -10.57 -9.11 16.19
C ASN A 120 -9.11 -9.09 15.72
N HIS A 121 -8.85 -8.43 14.60
CA HIS A 121 -7.49 -8.31 14.06
C HIS A 121 -6.59 -7.55 15.05
N ARG A 122 -5.29 -7.74 14.91
CA ARG A 122 -4.29 -7.08 15.73
C ARG A 122 -3.49 -6.04 14.95
N LEU A 123 -4.11 -5.46 13.95
CA LEU A 123 -3.45 -4.49 13.09
C LEU A 123 -3.37 -3.09 13.71
N GLY A 124 -4.26 -2.82 14.67
CA GLY A 124 -4.31 -1.50 15.30
C GLY A 124 -4.76 -0.43 14.34
N LYS A 125 -4.15 0.74 14.48
CA LYS A 125 -4.40 1.88 13.59
C LYS A 125 -3.06 2.36 13.02
N PRO A 126 -2.47 1.61 12.10
CA PRO A 126 -1.13 1.94 11.60
C PRO A 126 -1.05 3.23 10.79
N TRP A 127 -2.19 3.81 10.47
CA TRP A 127 -2.24 5.05 9.68
C TRP A 127 -2.02 6.32 10.51
N VAL A 128 -2.04 6.24 11.84
CA VAL A 128 -1.88 7.42 12.68
C VAL A 128 -0.54 8.09 12.37
N GLY A 129 -0.56 9.37 12.02
CA GLY A 129 0.64 10.12 11.69
C GLY A 129 1.12 9.97 10.25
N ALA A 130 0.42 9.18 9.42
CA ALA A 130 0.88 8.90 8.07
C ALA A 130 0.86 10.11 7.17
N HIS A 131 -0.11 11.00 7.33
CA HIS A 131 -0.19 12.20 6.48
C HIS A 131 1.05 13.07 6.67
N ARG A 132 1.45 13.30 7.91
CA ARG A 132 2.66 14.07 8.20
C ARG A 132 3.88 13.41 7.57
N GLN A 133 3.94 12.10 7.65
CA GLN A 133 5.06 11.35 7.07
C GLN A 133 5.08 11.49 5.55
N LEU A 134 3.93 11.42 4.90
CA LEU A 134 3.83 11.50 3.45
C LEU A 134 4.19 12.88 2.92
N VAL A 135 3.66 13.93 3.55
CA VAL A 135 3.90 15.29 3.05
C VAL A 135 5.29 15.80 3.41
N GLY A 136 6.06 15.01 4.12
CA GLY A 136 7.45 15.31 4.33
C GLY A 136 7.73 16.28 5.44
N LYS A 137 6.79 16.32 6.36
CA LYS A 137 7.06 17.22 7.48
C LYS A 137 7.24 18.65 7.02
#